data_0a4cfc742fec954d16d061a807bc1f93
#
_entry.id   0a4cfc742fec954d16d061a807bc1f93
#
_cell.length_a   1.000
_cell.length_b   1.000
_cell.length_c   1.000
_cell.angle_alpha   90.00
_cell.angle_beta   90.00
_cell.angle_gamma   90.00
#
_symmetry.space_group_name_H-M   'P 1'
#
loop_
_entity.id
_entity.type
_entity.pdbx_description
1 polymer ?
#
loop_
_entity_poly.entity_id
_entity_poly.type
_entity_poly.pdbx_seq_one_letter_code
_entity_poly.pdbx_strand_id
1 'polypeptide(L)'
;MQVTIKLATREGAAHVSGILAGFTLLAKRGELTLRVQDERQDSPIAREALLETEIDGRTVVFDLMDGYFYNDPAAVLALFHRADVVFKRSFSAEKNRQFPGDISAKLRPLGLNYYVTCPGSPLEAERSAKSRLKQWALSTRCYPQDFEA
;
A
#
# COMPACT_ATOMS: atom_id res chain seq x y z
N MET A 1 14.08 9.59 -9.12
CA MET A 1 12.79 8.89 -9.29
C MET A 1 11.66 9.75 -8.72
N GLN A 2 10.57 9.93 -9.46
CA GLN A 2 9.40 10.64 -8.98
C GLN A 2 8.29 9.64 -8.66
N VAL A 3 7.65 9.81 -7.51
CA VAL A 3 6.55 8.95 -7.07
C VAL A 3 5.38 9.81 -6.61
N THR A 4 4.22 9.59 -7.22
CA THR A 4 2.94 10.16 -6.78
C THR A 4 2.08 9.02 -6.23
N ILE A 5 1.64 9.15 -4.99
CA ILE A 5 0.72 8.21 -4.35
C ILE A 5 -0.68 8.82 -4.37
N LYS A 6 -1.66 8.08 -4.89
CA LYS A 6 -3.08 8.40 -4.77
C LYS A 6 -3.66 7.60 -3.61
N LEU A 7 -3.82 8.25 -2.48
CA LEU A 7 -4.36 7.63 -1.27
C LEU A 7 -5.89 7.64 -1.35
N ALA A 8 -6.45 6.58 -1.91
CA ALA A 8 -7.87 6.43 -2.18
C ALA A 8 -8.59 5.53 -1.16
N THR A 9 -7.84 4.66 -0.46
CA THR A 9 -8.38 3.71 0.53
C THR A 9 -8.60 4.37 1.90
N ARG A 10 -9.73 4.10 2.52
CA ARG A 10 -10.09 4.54 3.87
C ARG A 10 -10.11 3.36 4.85
N GLU A 11 -10.93 2.35 4.59
CA GLU A 11 -11.07 1.18 5.46
C GLU A 11 -9.84 0.27 5.39
N GLY A 12 -9.23 0.15 4.20
CA GLY A 12 -8.02 -0.62 3.98
C GLY A 12 -6.71 0.11 4.30
N ALA A 13 -6.76 1.36 4.81
CA ALA A 13 -5.59 2.22 5.00
C ALA A 13 -4.45 1.58 5.80
N ALA A 14 -4.82 0.78 6.78
CA ALA A 14 -3.85 0.08 7.60
C ALA A 14 -3.00 -0.92 6.80
N HIS A 15 -3.60 -1.62 5.84
CA HIS A 15 -2.90 -2.62 5.02
C HIS A 15 -1.87 -1.97 4.08
N VAL A 16 -2.11 -0.74 3.62
CA VAL A 16 -1.17 -0.01 2.75
C VAL A 16 -0.04 0.68 3.51
N SER A 17 -0.08 0.69 4.84
CA SER A 17 0.85 1.44 5.68
C SER A 17 2.32 1.09 5.44
N GLY A 18 2.65 -0.18 5.20
CA GLY A 18 4.02 -0.62 4.95
C GLY A 18 4.60 -0.06 3.65
N ILE A 19 3.78 -0.01 2.59
CA ILE A 19 4.18 0.57 1.29
C ILE A 19 4.40 2.08 1.45
N LEU A 20 3.48 2.77 2.13
CA LEU A 20 3.60 4.21 2.41
C LEU A 20 4.84 4.52 3.24
N ALA A 21 5.14 3.72 4.27
CA ALA A 21 6.35 3.87 5.07
C ALA A 21 7.61 3.67 4.23
N GLY A 22 7.64 2.68 3.34
CA GLY A 22 8.75 2.43 2.43
C GLY A 22 9.05 3.65 1.55
N PHE A 23 8.05 4.17 0.84
CA PHE A 23 8.22 5.38 0.00
C PHE A 23 8.62 6.60 0.82
N THR A 24 8.06 6.77 2.03
CA THR A 24 8.43 7.88 2.92
C THR A 24 9.89 7.81 3.34
N LEU A 25 10.39 6.62 3.68
CA LEU A 25 11.79 6.42 4.05
C LEU A 25 12.74 6.67 2.89
N LEU A 26 12.42 6.19 1.70
CA LEU A 26 13.22 6.45 0.49
C LEU A 26 13.24 7.95 0.14
N ALA A 27 12.12 8.65 0.30
CA ALA A 27 12.07 10.10 0.12
C ALA A 27 12.96 10.84 1.12
N LYS A 28 12.96 10.44 2.40
CA LYS A 28 13.82 11.01 3.44
C LYS A 28 15.31 10.79 3.18
N ARG A 29 15.65 9.70 2.51
CA ARG A 29 17.04 9.43 2.07
C ARG A 29 17.43 10.18 0.83
N GLY A 30 16.52 10.93 0.21
CA GLY A 30 16.76 11.64 -1.06
C GLY A 30 16.79 10.73 -2.29
N GLU A 31 16.38 9.47 -2.16
CA GLU A 31 16.40 8.50 -3.27
C GLU A 31 15.24 8.73 -4.25
N LEU A 32 14.16 9.37 -3.79
CA LEU A 32 13.03 9.75 -4.61
C LEU A 32 12.37 11.05 -4.14
N THR A 33 11.57 11.66 -5.04
CA THR A 33 10.64 12.74 -4.69
C THR A 33 9.24 12.15 -4.52
N LEU A 34 8.65 12.32 -3.34
CA LEU A 34 7.33 11.77 -3.00
C LEU A 34 6.28 12.88 -3.00
N ARG A 35 5.19 12.66 -3.73
CA ARG A 35 3.95 13.45 -3.66
C ARG A 35 2.81 12.54 -3.22
N VAL A 36 1.95 13.03 -2.33
CA VAL A 36 0.76 12.31 -1.89
C VAL A 36 -0.47 13.13 -2.24
N GLN A 37 -1.42 12.51 -2.93
CA GLN A 37 -2.75 13.04 -3.24
C GLN A 37 -3.77 12.28 -2.40
N ASP A 38 -4.50 12.98 -1.55
CA ASP A 38 -5.54 12.38 -0.71
C ASP A 38 -6.88 12.41 -1.46
N GLU A 39 -7.31 11.25 -1.93
CA GLU A 39 -8.54 11.07 -2.70
C GLU A 39 -9.59 10.23 -1.94
N ARG A 40 -9.44 10.07 -0.63
CA ARG A 40 -10.25 9.14 0.19
C ARG A 40 -11.72 9.51 0.30
N GLN A 41 -12.09 10.77 0.11
CA GLN A 41 -13.48 11.21 0.29
C GLN A 41 -14.41 10.71 -0.81
N ASP A 42 -13.94 10.75 -2.06
CA ASP A 42 -14.76 10.49 -3.24
C ASP A 42 -14.34 9.22 -4.00
N SER A 43 -13.52 8.38 -3.37
CA SER A 43 -12.97 7.20 -4.03
C SER A 43 -13.95 6.04 -4.08
N PRO A 44 -14.21 5.45 -5.26
CA PRO A 44 -15.01 4.23 -5.38
C PRO A 44 -14.33 3.01 -4.75
N ILE A 45 -13.01 3.06 -4.55
CA ILE A 45 -12.23 1.99 -3.93
C ILE A 45 -11.89 2.28 -2.45
N ALA A 46 -12.61 3.19 -1.79
CA ALA A 46 -12.34 3.59 -0.40
C ALA A 46 -12.39 2.42 0.60
N ARG A 47 -13.11 1.35 0.29
CA ARG A 47 -13.23 0.14 1.12
C ARG A 47 -12.21 -0.94 0.80
N GLU A 48 -11.45 -0.76 -0.28
CA GLU A 48 -10.47 -1.74 -0.72
C GLU A 48 -9.09 -1.46 -0.10
N ALA A 49 -8.31 -2.49 0.16
CA ALA A 49 -6.91 -2.35 0.55
C ALA A 49 -6.02 -2.24 -0.70
N LEU A 50 -6.24 -1.17 -1.48
CA LEU A 50 -5.54 -0.89 -2.72
C LEU A 50 -4.77 0.43 -2.61
N LEU A 51 -3.60 0.49 -3.25
CA LEU A 51 -2.81 1.70 -3.37
C LEU A 51 -2.42 1.91 -4.82
N GLU A 52 -2.87 3.00 -5.42
CA GLU A 52 -2.43 3.46 -6.74
C GLU A 52 -1.22 4.37 -6.58
N THR A 53 -0.19 4.11 -7.36
CA THR A 53 1.01 4.95 -7.41
C THR A 53 1.39 5.21 -8.85
N GLU A 54 1.94 6.39 -9.12
CA GLU A 54 2.61 6.70 -10.38
C GLU A 54 4.11 6.80 -10.10
N ILE A 55 4.91 5.98 -10.77
CA ILE A 55 6.36 5.91 -10.61
C ILE A 55 7.00 6.21 -11.96
N ASP A 56 7.63 7.39 -12.08
CA ASP A 56 8.25 7.88 -13.33
C ASP A 56 7.29 7.73 -14.54
N GLY A 57 6.00 8.12 -14.35
CA GLY A 57 4.97 8.09 -15.38
C GLY A 57 4.31 6.73 -15.62
N ARG A 58 4.67 5.70 -14.84
CA ARG A 58 4.02 4.38 -14.90
C ARG A 58 3.05 4.20 -13.74
N THR A 59 1.87 3.70 -14.03
CA THR A 59 0.86 3.39 -13.02
C THR A 59 1.11 2.01 -12.41
N VAL A 60 1.42 2.00 -11.12
CA VAL A 60 1.67 0.79 -10.34
C VAL A 60 0.60 0.67 -9.25
N VAL A 61 -0.08 -0.47 -9.20
CA VAL A 61 -1.10 -0.74 -8.19
C VAL A 61 -0.60 -1.81 -7.22
N PHE A 62 -0.75 -1.56 -5.92
CA PHE A 62 -0.53 -2.55 -4.88
C PHE A 62 -1.88 -3.03 -4.37
N ASP A 63 -2.20 -4.30 -4.64
CA ASP A 63 -3.40 -4.98 -4.15
C ASP A 63 -3.07 -5.78 -2.90
N LEU A 64 -3.47 -5.26 -1.75
CA LEU A 64 -3.21 -5.82 -0.43
C LEU A 64 -4.43 -6.55 0.15
N MET A 65 -5.45 -6.78 -0.68
CA MET A 65 -6.62 -7.55 -0.31
C MET A 65 -6.27 -9.01 0.00
N ASP A 66 -6.94 -9.54 1.03
CA ASP A 66 -6.91 -10.96 1.31
C ASP A 66 -7.86 -11.72 0.38
N GLY A 67 -7.31 -12.28 -0.70
CA GLY A 67 -8.07 -13.03 -1.69
C GLY A 67 -8.43 -12.20 -2.93
N TYR A 68 -9.61 -12.50 -3.51
CA TYR A 68 -10.04 -12.01 -4.82
C TYR A 68 -11.45 -11.43 -4.79
N PHE A 69 -11.97 -11.15 -3.60
CA PHE A 69 -13.27 -10.53 -3.42
C PHE A 69 -13.10 -9.04 -3.16
N TYR A 70 -13.78 -8.22 -3.96
CA TYR A 70 -13.76 -6.77 -3.88
C TYR A 70 -15.17 -6.26 -3.59
N ASN A 71 -15.30 -5.17 -2.82
CA ASN A 71 -16.58 -4.53 -2.55
C ASN A 71 -17.16 -3.87 -3.81
N ASP A 72 -16.29 -3.25 -4.62
CA ASP A 72 -16.62 -2.72 -5.94
C ASP A 72 -15.73 -3.33 -7.02
N PRO A 73 -16.10 -4.52 -7.55
CA PRO A 73 -15.30 -5.19 -8.58
C PRO A 73 -15.14 -4.37 -9.87
N ALA A 74 -16.14 -3.56 -10.24
CA ALA A 74 -16.08 -2.76 -11.47
C ALA A 74 -15.04 -1.64 -11.34
N ALA A 75 -15.01 -0.93 -10.20
CA ALA A 75 -14.01 0.09 -9.93
C ALA A 75 -12.59 -0.49 -9.86
N VAL A 76 -12.43 -1.67 -9.24
CA VAL A 76 -11.14 -2.37 -9.17
C VAL A 76 -10.66 -2.82 -10.53
N LEU A 77 -11.54 -3.39 -11.37
CA LEU A 77 -11.19 -3.76 -12.75
C LEU A 77 -10.78 -2.53 -13.59
N ALA A 78 -11.50 -1.42 -13.47
CA ALA A 78 -11.14 -0.17 -14.15
C ALA A 78 -9.75 0.33 -13.70
N LEU A 79 -9.42 0.21 -12.41
CA LEU A 79 -8.09 0.53 -11.89
C LEU A 79 -7.01 -0.41 -12.48
N PHE A 80 -7.26 -1.72 -12.51
CA PHE A 80 -6.31 -2.69 -13.04
C PHE A 80 -6.10 -2.56 -14.55
N HIS A 81 -7.15 -2.19 -15.31
CA HIS A 81 -7.02 -1.93 -16.75
C HIS A 81 -6.05 -0.78 -17.06
N ARG A 82 -6.10 0.32 -16.30
CA ARG A 82 -5.20 1.47 -16.50
C ARG A 82 -3.80 1.29 -15.91
N ALA A 83 -3.60 0.29 -15.03
CA ALA A 83 -2.30 0.01 -14.44
C ALA A 83 -1.33 -0.61 -15.47
N ASP A 84 -0.05 -0.29 -15.36
CA ASP A 84 1.04 -0.97 -16.09
C ASP A 84 1.42 -2.28 -15.39
N VAL A 85 1.34 -2.31 -14.05
CA VAL A 85 1.60 -3.49 -13.25
C VAL A 85 0.74 -3.47 -11.97
N VAL A 86 0.29 -4.66 -11.55
CA VAL A 86 -0.45 -4.84 -10.30
C VAL A 86 0.28 -5.86 -9.44
N PHE A 87 0.77 -5.42 -8.30
CA PHE A 87 1.36 -6.29 -7.28
C PHE A 87 0.26 -6.78 -6.35
N LYS A 88 0.02 -8.09 -6.33
CA LYS A 88 -1.03 -8.71 -5.54
C LYS A 88 -0.47 -9.52 -4.37
N ARG A 89 -0.93 -9.23 -3.15
CA ARG A 89 -0.53 -9.93 -1.92
C ARG A 89 -0.95 -11.40 -1.96
N SER A 90 -2.23 -11.67 -2.20
CA SER A 90 -2.78 -13.03 -2.26
C SER A 90 -2.66 -13.60 -3.67
N PHE A 91 -1.44 -13.60 -4.24
CA PHE A 91 -1.19 -14.02 -5.61
C PHE A 91 -1.40 -15.53 -5.79
N SER A 92 -2.20 -15.90 -6.78
CA SER A 92 -2.37 -17.26 -7.26
C SER A 92 -2.47 -17.28 -8.79
N ALA A 93 -1.56 -17.95 -9.45
CA ALA A 93 -1.55 -18.05 -10.92
C ALA A 93 -2.85 -18.67 -11.47
N GLU A 94 -3.45 -19.61 -10.73
CA GLU A 94 -4.72 -20.22 -11.08
C GLU A 94 -5.88 -19.24 -10.97
N LYS A 95 -6.01 -18.57 -9.81
CA LYS A 95 -7.09 -17.60 -9.56
C LYS A 95 -6.96 -16.34 -10.41
N ASN A 96 -5.76 -15.97 -10.83
CA ASN A 96 -5.56 -14.82 -11.74
C ASN A 96 -6.24 -15.01 -13.08
N ARG A 97 -6.52 -16.27 -13.52
CA ARG A 97 -7.23 -16.56 -14.78
C ARG A 97 -8.67 -16.08 -14.79
N GLN A 98 -9.26 -15.73 -13.63
CA GLN A 98 -10.59 -15.14 -13.58
C GLN A 98 -10.63 -13.70 -14.09
N PHE A 99 -9.48 -13.00 -14.12
CA PHE A 99 -9.40 -11.67 -14.71
C PHE A 99 -9.26 -11.73 -16.24
N PRO A 100 -9.68 -10.68 -16.96
CA PRO A 100 -9.35 -10.51 -18.36
C PRO A 100 -7.85 -10.72 -18.64
N GLY A 101 -7.52 -11.25 -19.83
CA GLY A 101 -6.15 -11.65 -20.15
C GLY A 101 -5.13 -10.51 -20.06
N ASP A 102 -5.53 -9.29 -20.43
CA ASP A 102 -4.71 -8.08 -20.32
C ASP A 102 -4.40 -7.70 -18.87
N ILE A 103 -5.35 -7.89 -17.94
CA ILE A 103 -5.14 -7.69 -16.49
C ILE A 103 -4.30 -8.83 -15.92
N SER A 104 -4.65 -10.08 -16.23
CA SER A 104 -3.93 -11.26 -15.75
C SER A 104 -2.44 -11.18 -16.08
N ALA A 105 -2.09 -10.68 -17.26
CA ALA A 105 -0.71 -10.49 -17.70
C ALA A 105 0.09 -9.45 -16.89
N LYS A 106 -0.58 -8.50 -16.22
CA LYS A 106 0.03 -7.44 -15.41
C LYS A 106 0.20 -7.83 -13.95
N LEU A 107 -0.47 -8.89 -13.47
CA LEU A 107 -0.42 -9.32 -12.08
C LEU A 107 0.95 -9.91 -11.73
N ARG A 108 1.49 -9.48 -10.59
CA ARG A 108 2.78 -9.94 -10.04
C ARG A 108 2.61 -10.24 -8.55
N PRO A 109 3.35 -11.22 -8.01
CA PRO A 109 3.31 -11.49 -6.58
C PRO A 109 3.95 -10.32 -5.80
N LEU A 110 3.29 -9.87 -4.74
CA LEU A 110 3.83 -8.88 -3.81
C LEU A 110 4.55 -9.53 -2.62
N GLY A 111 4.10 -10.69 -2.21
CA GLY A 111 4.53 -11.33 -0.96
C GLY A 111 3.79 -10.80 0.26
N LEU A 112 4.31 -11.11 1.45
CA LEU A 112 3.71 -10.71 2.72
C LEU A 112 3.93 -9.21 2.93
N ASN A 113 2.91 -8.54 3.47
CA ASN A 113 3.01 -7.17 3.96
C ASN A 113 2.83 -7.15 5.48
N TYR A 114 3.49 -6.19 6.12
CA TYR A 114 3.44 -6.00 7.56
C TYR A 114 2.90 -4.61 7.88
N TYR A 115 2.28 -4.51 9.05
CA TYR A 115 1.82 -3.26 9.61
C TYR A 115 3.03 -2.44 10.10
N VAL A 116 3.58 -1.63 9.23
CA VAL A 116 4.74 -0.79 9.52
C VAL A 116 4.39 0.66 9.23
N THR A 117 4.92 1.55 10.02
CA THR A 117 4.84 2.98 9.73
C THR A 117 6.11 3.67 10.24
N CYS A 118 6.35 4.85 9.71
CA CYS A 118 7.49 5.67 10.11
C CYS A 118 7.04 7.12 10.33
N PRO A 119 7.81 7.94 11.06
CA PRO A 119 7.54 9.35 11.21
C PRO A 119 7.42 10.05 9.86
N GLY A 120 6.37 10.87 9.68
CA GLY A 120 6.07 11.59 8.43
C GLY A 120 5.36 10.75 7.37
N SER A 121 4.98 9.49 7.66
CA SER A 121 4.09 8.72 6.79
C SER A 121 2.71 9.38 6.70
N PRO A 122 2.05 9.37 5.51
CA PRO A 122 0.73 9.99 5.32
C PRO A 122 -0.35 9.51 6.30
N LEU A 123 -0.23 8.30 6.83
CA LEU A 123 -1.15 7.72 7.81
C LEU A 123 -0.71 7.89 9.27
N GLU A 124 0.39 8.60 9.53
CA GLU A 124 0.88 8.77 10.91
C GLU A 124 -0.11 9.57 11.76
N ALA A 125 -0.73 10.60 11.18
CA ALA A 125 -1.66 11.49 11.89
C ALA A 125 -2.95 10.79 12.34
N GLU A 126 -3.31 9.66 11.74
CA GLU A 126 -4.54 8.91 12.02
C GLU A 126 -4.42 8.01 13.26
N ARG A 127 -3.23 7.91 13.84
CA ARG A 127 -3.02 7.11 15.04
C ARG A 127 -3.61 7.80 16.26
N SER A 128 -4.55 7.11 16.92
CA SER A 128 -5.09 7.59 18.19
C SER A 128 -3.98 7.78 19.24
N ALA A 129 -4.16 8.72 20.16
CA ALA A 129 -3.24 8.93 21.28
C ALA A 129 -2.97 7.64 22.08
N LYS A 130 -3.98 6.75 22.23
CA LYS A 130 -3.84 5.41 22.82
C LYS A 130 -2.86 4.52 22.03
N SER A 131 -2.90 4.55 20.70
CA SER A 131 -2.00 3.77 19.84
C SER A 131 -0.55 4.28 19.92
N ARG A 132 -0.37 5.60 20.03
CA ARG A 132 0.94 6.23 20.23
C ARG A 132 1.54 5.84 21.59
N LEU A 133 0.73 5.87 22.64
CA LEU A 133 1.16 5.49 24.00
C LEU A 133 1.55 4.02 24.07
N LYS A 134 0.75 3.14 23.46
CA LYS A 134 1.05 1.70 23.39
C LYS A 134 2.32 1.40 22.60
N GLN A 135 2.57 2.12 21.52
CA GLN A 135 3.82 1.96 20.75
C GLN A 135 5.03 2.49 21.51
N TRP A 136 4.89 3.64 22.17
CA TRP A 136 5.95 4.16 23.03
C TRP A 136 6.30 3.17 24.14
N ALA A 137 5.30 2.60 24.82
CA ALA A 137 5.50 1.58 25.85
C ALA A 137 6.12 0.28 25.31
N LEU A 138 5.85 -0.08 24.05
CA LEU A 138 6.46 -1.24 23.38
C LEU A 138 7.87 -0.92 22.89
N SER A 139 8.13 0.28 22.37
CA SER A 139 9.46 0.69 21.92
C SER A 139 10.46 0.84 23.07
N THR A 140 9.99 1.17 24.27
CA THR A 140 10.82 1.16 25.48
C THR A 140 11.11 -0.25 26.02
N ARG A 141 10.38 -1.27 25.54
CA ARG A 141 10.58 -2.69 25.88
C ARG A 141 11.31 -3.49 24.79
N CYS A 142 11.45 -2.96 23.59
CA CYS A 142 12.12 -3.62 22.49
C CYS A 142 13.59 -3.27 22.46
N TYR A 143 14.39 -4.15 23.06
CA TYR A 143 15.74 -4.56 22.72
C TYR A 143 16.77 -3.49 22.36
N PRO A 144 17.59 -3.10 23.31
CA PRO A 144 18.98 -2.88 22.95
C PRO A 144 19.69 -4.22 23.06
N GLN A 145 20.55 -4.54 22.13
CA GLN A 145 21.64 -5.49 22.29
C GLN A 145 21.38 -6.97 21.99
N ASP A 146 21.11 -7.36 20.75
CA ASP A 146 21.52 -8.71 20.33
C ASP A 146 21.68 -8.82 18.80
N PHE A 147 22.26 -7.80 18.16
CA PHE A 147 22.80 -7.92 16.81
C PHE A 147 24.27 -7.47 16.77
N GLU A 148 25.09 -8.11 17.58
CA GLU A 148 26.52 -8.24 17.39
C GLU A 148 26.81 -9.73 17.25
N ALA A 149 26.91 -10.23 16.03
CA ALA A 149 27.75 -11.35 15.62
C ALA A 149 27.77 -11.41 14.08
#